data_876a3a39f4143b07542cc3f45c3eb16a
#
_entry.id   876a3a39f4143b07542cc3f45c3eb16a
#
_cell.length_a   1.000
_cell.length_b   1.000
_cell.length_c   1.000
_cell.angle_alpha   90.00
_cell.angle_beta   90.00
_cell.angle_gamma   90.00
#
_symmetry.space_group_name_H-M   'P 1'
#
loop_
_entity.id
_entity.type
_entity.pdbx_description
1 polymer ?
#
loop_
_entity_poly.entity_id
_entity_poly.type
_entity_poly.pdbx_seq_one_letter_code
_entity_poly.pdbx_strand_id
1 'polypeptide(L)'
;MKWGTLYSADYVNVLFNACKANITGDFRFVCLTDHAEGLANGVEAFPIPDIGLEQSHWRHGAWPKISVFKQQLYGLTGRGLFIDLDTVIWASLDEFFQCEGDFIALDSAPWRYVDSPPRTGTGIFAFDFGKMGWVVEKLRRQRDKLINEYKIEQDYLHGELSGIRYWPQEWIKSYKYHLRQPLLIDRFKGPSQPNQSVKIICFHGRPRPIDLICPPQGNWDRFPHYGKGPVPWMVEYWVNNGGSLQQ
;
A
#
# COMPACT_ATOMS: atom_id res chain seq x y z
N MET A 1 6.19 -3.50 3.16
CA MET A 1 7.29 -3.06 4.05
C MET A 1 6.72 -2.59 5.38
N LYS A 2 7.42 -2.84 6.50
CA LYS A 2 7.01 -2.43 7.84
C LYS A 2 8.22 -1.85 8.58
N TRP A 3 8.11 -0.60 9.03
CA TRP A 3 9.16 0.01 9.87
C TRP A 3 8.54 0.89 10.96
N GLY A 4 9.29 1.03 12.06
CA GLY A 4 8.81 1.74 13.24
C GLY A 4 7.59 1.07 13.88
N THR A 5 6.76 1.86 14.57
CA THR A 5 5.65 1.35 15.41
C THR A 5 4.26 1.67 14.89
N LEU A 6 4.15 2.27 13.69
CA LEU A 6 2.86 2.73 13.16
C LEU A 6 1.92 1.57 12.81
N TYR A 7 2.49 0.47 12.29
CA TYR A 7 1.77 -0.74 11.88
C TYR A 7 2.26 -1.93 12.71
N SER A 8 1.34 -2.64 13.35
CA SER A 8 1.61 -3.89 14.07
C SER A 8 1.91 -5.04 13.10
N ALA A 9 2.36 -6.18 13.64
CA ALA A 9 2.52 -7.42 12.88
C ALA A 9 1.19 -7.89 12.25
N ASP A 10 0.05 -7.60 12.88
CA ASP A 10 -1.28 -7.96 12.36
C ASP A 10 -1.53 -7.41 10.95
N TYR A 11 -1.07 -6.20 10.65
CA TYR A 11 -1.21 -5.64 9.30
C TYR A 11 -0.51 -6.50 8.25
N VAL A 12 0.68 -7.01 8.57
CA VAL A 12 1.44 -7.89 7.68
C VAL A 12 0.74 -9.24 7.57
N ASN A 13 0.28 -9.81 8.68
CA ASN A 13 -0.35 -11.12 8.74
C ASN A 13 -1.70 -11.14 8.02
N VAL A 14 -2.51 -10.10 8.20
CA VAL A 14 -3.79 -9.91 7.49
C VAL A 14 -3.54 -9.78 5.99
N LEU A 15 -2.58 -8.96 5.59
CA LEU A 15 -2.24 -8.79 4.17
C LEU A 15 -1.72 -10.11 3.57
N PHE A 16 -0.87 -10.85 4.27
CA PHE A 16 -0.38 -12.16 3.86
C PHE A 16 -1.51 -13.16 3.65
N ASN A 17 -2.41 -13.30 4.62
CA ASN A 17 -3.53 -14.22 4.51
C ASN A 17 -4.52 -13.81 3.41
N ALA A 18 -4.75 -12.52 3.23
CA ALA A 18 -5.56 -12.02 2.13
C ALA A 18 -4.90 -12.30 0.76
N CYS A 19 -3.58 -12.18 0.64
CA CYS A 19 -2.86 -12.61 -0.56
C CYS A 19 -3.04 -14.11 -0.82
N LYS A 20 -2.88 -14.96 0.21
CA LYS A 20 -3.09 -16.41 0.08
C LYS A 20 -4.50 -16.78 -0.39
N ALA A 21 -5.50 -16.03 0.03
CA ALA A 21 -6.89 -16.26 -0.36
C ALA A 21 -7.21 -15.77 -1.78
N ASN A 22 -6.39 -14.86 -2.35
CA ASN A 22 -6.69 -14.14 -3.58
C ASN A 22 -5.61 -14.26 -4.67
N ILE A 23 -4.63 -15.16 -4.52
CA ILE A 23 -3.64 -15.48 -5.55
C ILE A 23 -3.71 -16.99 -5.81
N THR A 24 -3.86 -17.36 -7.08
CA THR A 24 -3.74 -18.75 -7.52
C THR A 24 -2.29 -19.06 -7.88
N GLY A 25 -1.81 -20.24 -7.48
CA GLY A 25 -0.43 -20.64 -7.71
C GLY A 25 0.56 -20.21 -6.62
N ASP A 26 1.82 -20.56 -6.84
CA ASP A 26 2.89 -20.32 -5.87
C ASP A 26 3.38 -18.89 -5.91
N PHE A 27 3.55 -18.30 -4.75
CA PHE A 27 4.16 -16.97 -4.59
C PHE A 27 4.99 -16.89 -3.31
N ARG A 28 5.92 -15.97 -3.27
CA ARG A 28 6.66 -15.61 -2.07
C ARG A 28 6.09 -14.32 -1.49
N PHE A 29 5.77 -14.31 -0.20
CA PHE A 29 5.35 -13.10 0.50
C PHE A 29 6.51 -12.56 1.35
N VAL A 30 7.06 -11.44 0.91
CA VAL A 30 8.25 -10.83 1.52
C VAL A 30 7.87 -9.57 2.28
N CYS A 31 8.31 -9.47 3.52
CA CYS A 31 8.21 -8.27 4.35
C CYS A 31 9.60 -7.69 4.63
N LEU A 32 9.93 -6.56 4.05
CA LEU A 32 11.11 -5.80 4.45
C LEU A 32 10.78 -5.03 5.74
N THR A 33 11.51 -5.30 6.82
CA THR A 33 11.16 -4.77 8.14
C THR A 33 12.38 -4.55 9.03
N ASP A 34 12.28 -3.62 9.94
CA ASP A 34 13.20 -3.41 11.07
C ASP A 34 12.85 -4.29 12.29
N HIS A 35 11.66 -4.91 12.29
CA HIS A 35 11.17 -5.70 13.43
C HIS A 35 10.22 -6.80 12.95
N ALA A 36 10.68 -8.06 13.02
CA ALA A 36 9.98 -9.22 12.47
C ALA A 36 9.15 -10.01 13.52
N GLU A 37 9.18 -9.60 14.79
CA GLU A 37 8.41 -10.28 15.84
C GLU A 37 6.91 -10.26 15.56
N GLY A 38 6.23 -11.39 15.81
CA GLY A 38 4.79 -11.55 15.61
C GLY A 38 4.36 -11.79 14.16
N LEU A 39 5.28 -11.87 13.20
CA LEU A 39 4.94 -12.21 11.82
C LEU A 39 4.55 -13.70 11.70
N ALA A 40 3.54 -13.98 10.88
CA ALA A 40 3.04 -15.31 10.63
C ALA A 40 4.06 -16.20 9.92
N ASN A 41 3.99 -17.52 10.20
CA ASN A 41 4.76 -18.50 9.44
C ASN A 41 4.41 -18.44 7.95
N GLY A 42 5.44 -18.34 7.09
CA GLY A 42 5.29 -18.16 5.64
C GLY A 42 5.50 -16.72 5.17
N VAL A 43 5.59 -15.75 6.07
CA VAL A 43 6.12 -14.42 5.76
C VAL A 43 7.64 -14.47 5.78
N GLU A 44 8.28 -14.20 4.64
CA GLU A 44 9.73 -14.08 4.56
C GLU A 44 10.15 -12.67 5.01
N ALA A 45 10.69 -12.56 6.20
CA ALA A 45 11.13 -11.28 6.75
C ALA A 45 12.61 -11.02 6.45
N PHE A 46 12.91 -9.85 5.88
CA PHE A 46 14.27 -9.39 5.65
C PHE A 46 14.45 -7.96 6.17
N PRO A 47 15.67 -7.57 6.56
CA PRO A 47 15.97 -6.18 6.88
C PRO A 47 15.66 -5.24 5.71
N ILE A 48 15.26 -4.01 6.02
CA ILE A 48 15.13 -2.98 4.98
C ILE A 48 16.54 -2.64 4.47
N PRO A 49 16.82 -2.78 3.16
CA PRO A 49 18.15 -2.51 2.64
C PRO A 49 18.58 -1.07 2.85
N ASP A 50 19.83 -0.89 3.27
CA ASP A 50 20.43 0.43 3.28
C ASP A 50 20.61 0.96 1.85
N ILE A 51 20.06 2.13 1.59
CA ILE A 51 20.18 2.88 0.34
C ILE A 51 20.72 4.30 0.56
N GLY A 52 21.39 4.52 1.70
CA GLY A 52 22.00 5.80 2.04
C GLY A 52 21.03 6.85 2.57
N LEU A 53 19.88 6.43 3.11
CA LEU A 53 18.90 7.32 3.73
C LEU A 53 19.28 7.63 5.18
N GLU A 54 19.13 8.89 5.58
CA GLU A 54 19.20 9.28 6.98
C GLU A 54 17.90 9.00 7.72
N GLN A 55 17.94 8.94 9.04
CA GLN A 55 16.77 8.63 9.87
C GLN A 55 15.61 9.63 9.69
N SER A 56 15.91 10.88 9.37
CA SER A 56 14.92 11.90 9.02
C SER A 56 14.06 11.51 7.81
N HIS A 57 14.65 10.86 6.83
CA HIS A 57 13.97 10.42 5.60
C HIS A 57 13.02 9.24 5.80
N TRP A 58 13.14 8.54 6.93
CA TRP A 58 12.24 7.44 7.28
C TRP A 58 10.87 7.90 7.77
N ARG A 59 10.79 9.13 8.24
CA ARG A 59 9.57 9.69 8.84
C ARG A 59 8.65 10.36 7.84
N HIS A 60 9.19 10.86 6.75
CA HIS A 60 8.47 11.62 5.75
C HIS A 60 8.76 11.11 4.35
N GLY A 61 7.72 11.08 3.50
CA GLY A 61 7.87 10.81 2.06
C GLY A 61 8.07 9.35 1.69
N ALA A 62 7.98 8.40 2.64
CA ALA A 62 8.09 6.94 2.42
C ALA A 62 9.32 6.49 1.60
N TRP A 63 10.40 7.26 1.62
CA TRP A 63 11.65 7.02 0.87
C TRP A 63 12.23 5.61 1.01
N PRO A 64 12.12 4.91 2.16
CA PRO A 64 12.58 3.53 2.28
C PRO A 64 11.97 2.57 1.24
N LYS A 65 10.81 2.85 0.68
CA LYS A 65 10.20 2.05 -0.39
C LYS A 65 11.11 1.90 -1.62
N ILE A 66 11.92 2.90 -1.92
CA ILE A 66 12.85 2.86 -3.05
C ILE A 66 13.82 1.68 -2.95
N SER A 67 14.08 1.17 -1.74
CA SER A 67 14.97 0.03 -1.54
C SER A 67 14.49 -1.28 -2.19
N VAL A 68 13.21 -1.40 -2.54
CA VAL A 68 12.68 -2.59 -3.24
C VAL A 68 13.26 -2.74 -4.64
N PHE A 69 13.76 -1.65 -5.25
CA PHE A 69 14.37 -1.64 -6.58
C PHE A 69 15.86 -1.98 -6.55
N LYS A 70 16.43 -2.35 -5.40
CA LYS A 70 17.84 -2.74 -5.34
C LYS A 70 18.15 -3.85 -6.34
N GLN A 71 19.27 -3.71 -7.09
CA GLN A 71 19.66 -4.63 -8.16
C GLN A 71 19.68 -6.10 -7.71
N GLN A 72 20.15 -6.33 -6.49
CA GLN A 72 20.11 -7.62 -5.81
C GLN A 72 19.36 -7.47 -4.50
N LEU A 73 18.15 -7.99 -4.43
CA LEU A 73 17.28 -7.93 -3.26
C LEU A 73 16.98 -9.34 -2.76
N TYR A 74 17.78 -9.86 -1.83
CA TYR A 74 17.58 -11.14 -1.14
C TYR A 74 17.28 -12.33 -2.06
N GLY A 75 17.90 -12.37 -3.25
CA GLY A 75 17.70 -13.44 -4.22
C GLY A 75 16.31 -13.47 -4.86
N LEU A 76 15.53 -12.37 -4.74
CA LEU A 76 14.25 -12.24 -5.41
C LEU A 76 14.45 -12.03 -6.91
N THR A 77 13.63 -12.72 -7.70
CA THR A 77 13.66 -12.69 -9.17
C THR A 77 12.23 -12.69 -9.71
N GLY A 78 12.09 -12.38 -10.99
CA GLY A 78 10.78 -12.34 -11.66
C GLY A 78 9.96 -11.11 -11.32
N ARG A 79 8.63 -11.26 -11.38
CA ARG A 79 7.67 -10.17 -11.18
C ARG A 79 7.37 -9.97 -9.71
N GLY A 80 7.55 -8.74 -9.22
CA GLY A 80 7.13 -8.29 -7.89
C GLY A 80 5.86 -7.46 -7.95
N LEU A 81 4.95 -7.67 -6.99
CA LEU A 81 3.81 -6.82 -6.72
C LEU A 81 3.99 -6.22 -5.31
N PHE A 82 4.29 -4.93 -5.25
CA PHE A 82 4.38 -4.20 -3.99
C PHE A 82 2.99 -3.77 -3.55
N ILE A 83 2.67 -3.97 -2.27
CA ILE A 83 1.39 -3.57 -1.67
C ILE A 83 1.68 -2.90 -0.32
N ASP A 84 1.12 -1.71 -0.10
CA ASP A 84 1.19 -1.03 1.20
C ASP A 84 0.39 -1.77 2.27
N LEU A 85 0.83 -1.68 3.52
CA LEU A 85 0.20 -2.39 4.65
C LEU A 85 -1.22 -1.91 4.97
N ASP A 86 -1.54 -0.66 4.66
CA ASP A 86 -2.87 -0.09 4.83
C ASP A 86 -3.76 -0.31 3.60
N THR A 87 -3.58 -1.43 2.95
CA THR A 87 -4.34 -1.86 1.76
C THR A 87 -5.22 -3.05 2.10
N VAL A 88 -6.43 -3.07 1.59
CA VAL A 88 -7.38 -4.18 1.72
C VAL A 88 -7.49 -4.90 0.37
N ILE A 89 -7.22 -6.20 0.35
CA ILE A 89 -7.39 -7.05 -0.81
C ILE A 89 -8.82 -7.59 -0.79
N TRP A 90 -9.60 -7.26 -1.82
CA TRP A 90 -11.03 -7.55 -1.87
C TRP A 90 -11.39 -8.67 -2.84
N ALA A 91 -10.60 -8.87 -3.88
CA ALA A 91 -10.77 -9.92 -4.87
C ALA A 91 -9.42 -10.38 -5.46
N SER A 92 -9.45 -11.32 -6.41
CA SER A 92 -8.27 -11.93 -7.02
C SER A 92 -7.22 -10.90 -7.47
N LEU A 93 -5.95 -11.21 -7.18
CA LEU A 93 -4.78 -10.46 -7.60
C LEU A 93 -4.12 -11.02 -8.86
N ASP A 94 -4.59 -12.14 -9.41
CA ASP A 94 -3.90 -12.84 -10.50
C ASP A 94 -3.69 -11.98 -11.73
N GLU A 95 -4.67 -11.15 -12.08
CA GLU A 95 -4.60 -10.27 -13.24
C GLU A 95 -3.55 -9.17 -13.10
N PHE A 96 -3.16 -8.79 -11.87
CA PHE A 96 -2.06 -7.84 -11.64
C PHE A 96 -0.72 -8.38 -12.14
N PHE A 97 -0.52 -9.69 -12.08
CA PHE A 97 0.70 -10.35 -12.56
C PHE A 97 0.68 -10.59 -14.08
N GLN A 98 -0.48 -10.57 -14.72
CA GLN A 98 -0.64 -10.75 -16.16
C GLN A 98 -0.42 -9.46 -16.95
N CYS A 99 -0.50 -8.30 -16.31
CA CYS A 99 -0.28 -7.03 -16.98
C CYS A 99 1.19 -6.83 -17.35
N GLU A 100 1.43 -6.41 -18.59
CA GLU A 100 2.76 -6.15 -19.13
C GLU A 100 3.21 -4.71 -18.89
N GLY A 101 4.48 -4.51 -18.61
CA GLY A 101 5.14 -3.22 -18.41
C GLY A 101 6.26 -3.32 -17.40
N ASP A 102 7.32 -2.55 -17.57
CA ASP A 102 8.47 -2.55 -16.66
C ASP A 102 8.10 -2.00 -15.27
N PHE A 103 7.21 -1.01 -15.24
CA PHE A 103 6.63 -0.47 -14.02
C PHE A 103 5.15 -0.16 -14.25
N ILE A 104 4.30 -0.74 -13.42
CA ILE A 104 2.84 -0.53 -13.45
C ILE A 104 2.40 -0.08 -12.08
N ALA A 105 1.63 1.00 -12.01
CA ALA A 105 1.22 1.58 -10.75
C ALA A 105 -0.27 1.93 -10.75
N LEU A 106 -0.75 2.40 -9.63
CA LEU A 106 -2.04 3.03 -9.47
C LEU A 106 -2.00 4.45 -10.08
N ASP A 107 -2.99 4.81 -10.90
CA ASP A 107 -3.25 6.21 -11.23
C ASP A 107 -4.21 6.80 -10.18
N SER A 108 -3.69 7.73 -9.38
CA SER A 108 -4.47 8.39 -8.32
C SER A 108 -5.13 9.71 -8.77
N ALA A 109 -4.83 10.20 -9.97
CA ALA A 109 -5.37 11.48 -10.45
C ALA A 109 -6.90 11.48 -10.55
N PRO A 110 -7.54 10.46 -11.17
CA PRO A 110 -8.99 10.43 -11.32
C PRO A 110 -9.78 10.38 -10.00
N TRP A 111 -9.11 10.07 -8.90
CA TRP A 111 -9.77 10.08 -7.59
C TRP A 111 -10.19 11.49 -7.13
N ARG A 112 -9.51 12.52 -7.63
CA ARG A 112 -9.77 13.91 -7.29
C ARG A 112 -10.32 14.72 -8.46
N TYR A 113 -9.78 14.47 -9.65
CA TYR A 113 -10.08 15.27 -10.84
C TYR A 113 -10.16 14.32 -12.04
N VAL A 114 -11.33 14.20 -12.63
CA VAL A 114 -11.63 13.20 -13.68
C VAL A 114 -10.74 13.36 -14.91
N ASP A 115 -10.41 14.59 -15.29
CA ASP A 115 -9.65 14.91 -16.52
C ASP A 115 -8.18 15.31 -16.23
N SER A 116 -7.64 14.92 -15.09
CA SER A 116 -6.25 15.24 -14.76
C SER A 116 -5.27 14.30 -15.48
N PRO A 117 -4.06 14.79 -15.81
CA PRO A 117 -2.97 13.90 -16.22
C PRO A 117 -2.72 12.81 -15.18
N PRO A 118 -2.30 11.62 -15.61
CA PRO A 118 -2.01 10.53 -14.69
C PRO A 118 -1.05 10.92 -13.58
N ARG A 119 -1.30 10.44 -12.37
CA ARG A 119 -0.42 10.64 -11.21
C ARG A 119 -0.13 9.30 -10.56
N THR A 120 1.12 8.91 -10.59
CA THR A 120 1.59 7.64 -9.99
C THR A 120 1.26 7.59 -8.51
N GLY A 121 0.54 6.56 -8.11
CA GLY A 121 0.33 6.19 -6.71
C GLY A 121 1.15 4.96 -6.37
N THR A 122 1.89 4.98 -5.26
CA THR A 122 2.79 3.91 -4.83
C THR A 122 2.22 3.02 -3.73
N GLY A 123 0.90 3.08 -3.50
CA GLY A 123 0.21 2.16 -2.59
C GLY A 123 0.17 0.73 -3.10
N ILE A 124 0.19 0.58 -4.44
CA ILE A 124 0.37 -0.69 -5.13
C ILE A 124 1.10 -0.43 -6.45
N PHE A 125 2.12 -1.25 -6.75
CA PHE A 125 2.81 -1.23 -8.02
C PHE A 125 3.48 -2.57 -8.33
N ALA A 126 3.64 -2.89 -9.61
CA ALA A 126 4.38 -4.06 -10.08
C ALA A 126 5.63 -3.64 -10.84
N PHE A 127 6.68 -4.46 -10.71
CA PHE A 127 7.98 -4.27 -11.35
C PHE A 127 8.70 -5.61 -11.48
N ASP A 128 9.75 -5.66 -12.26
CA ASP A 128 10.61 -6.84 -12.32
C ASP A 128 11.86 -6.65 -11.46
N PHE A 129 12.14 -7.61 -10.58
CA PHE A 129 13.34 -7.57 -9.76
C PHE A 129 14.61 -7.51 -10.62
N GLY A 130 15.57 -6.70 -10.19
CA GLY A 130 16.85 -6.52 -10.87
C GLY A 130 16.84 -5.58 -12.08
N LYS A 131 15.69 -5.14 -12.58
CA LYS A 131 15.63 -4.25 -13.75
C LYS A 131 15.70 -2.75 -13.41
N MET A 132 15.36 -2.37 -12.20
CA MET A 132 15.23 -0.96 -11.81
C MET A 132 16.29 -0.50 -10.80
N GLY A 133 17.42 -1.20 -10.67
CA GLY A 133 18.49 -0.85 -9.73
C GLY A 133 19.05 0.57 -9.90
N TRP A 134 18.97 1.11 -11.11
CA TRP A 134 19.39 2.47 -11.42
C TRP A 134 18.61 3.54 -10.61
N VAL A 135 17.35 3.28 -10.25
CA VAL A 135 16.53 4.18 -9.42
C VAL A 135 17.18 4.37 -8.05
N VAL A 136 17.64 3.26 -7.43
CA VAL A 136 18.34 3.31 -6.14
C VAL A 136 19.68 4.03 -6.28
N GLU A 137 20.47 3.70 -7.31
CA GLU A 137 21.78 4.31 -7.52
C GLU A 137 21.69 5.81 -7.81
N LYS A 138 20.69 6.26 -8.56
CA LYS A 138 20.43 7.68 -8.79
C LYS A 138 20.11 8.40 -7.48
N LEU A 139 19.19 7.83 -6.67
CA LEU A 139 18.86 8.38 -5.36
C LEU A 139 20.09 8.47 -4.45
N ARG A 140 20.92 7.42 -4.37
CA ARG A 140 22.14 7.42 -3.55
C ARG A 140 23.14 8.51 -3.95
N ARG A 141 23.31 8.70 -5.25
CA ARG A 141 24.28 9.70 -5.78
C ARG A 141 23.82 11.14 -5.62
N GLN A 142 22.51 11.39 -5.63
CA GLN A 142 21.92 12.73 -5.65
C GLN A 142 20.89 12.92 -4.54
N ARG A 143 21.03 12.20 -3.43
CA ARG A 143 20.03 12.08 -2.37
C ARG A 143 19.41 13.41 -1.96
N ASP A 144 20.23 14.34 -1.49
CA ASP A 144 19.75 15.60 -0.91
C ASP A 144 19.05 16.47 -1.96
N LYS A 145 19.56 16.46 -3.20
CA LYS A 145 18.92 17.14 -4.32
C LYS A 145 17.54 16.55 -4.60
N LEU A 146 17.46 15.23 -4.80
CA LEU A 146 16.23 14.56 -5.21
C LEU A 146 15.16 14.59 -4.12
N ILE A 147 15.54 14.42 -2.84
CA ILE A 147 14.60 14.53 -1.72
C ILE A 147 14.06 15.96 -1.58
N ASN A 148 14.88 16.97 -1.82
CA ASN A 148 14.42 18.36 -1.82
C ASN A 148 13.52 18.69 -3.01
N GLU A 149 13.78 18.12 -4.16
CA GLU A 149 13.01 18.34 -5.39
C GLU A 149 11.63 17.66 -5.31
N TYR A 150 11.61 16.37 -5.01
CA TYR A 150 10.39 15.54 -5.11
C TYR A 150 9.58 15.46 -3.82
N LYS A 151 10.16 15.73 -2.65
CA LYS A 151 9.52 15.66 -1.32
C LYS A 151 9.07 14.27 -0.87
N ILE A 152 8.53 13.44 -1.75
CA ILE A 152 8.06 12.07 -1.49
C ILE A 152 8.53 11.11 -2.58
N GLU A 153 8.67 9.83 -2.23
CA GLU A 153 9.14 8.79 -3.15
C GLU A 153 8.23 8.60 -4.38
N GLN A 154 6.95 8.83 -4.20
CA GLN A 154 5.95 8.71 -5.27
C GLN A 154 6.20 9.73 -6.39
N ASP A 155 6.46 10.99 -6.03
CA ASP A 155 6.73 12.05 -7.00
C ASP A 155 8.11 11.84 -7.67
N TYR A 156 9.08 11.26 -6.92
CA TYR A 156 10.37 10.84 -7.48
C TYR A 156 10.18 9.76 -8.55
N LEU A 157 9.45 8.70 -8.26
CA LEU A 157 9.18 7.65 -9.24
C LEU A 157 8.39 8.20 -10.45
N HIS A 158 7.40 9.04 -10.20
CA HIS A 158 6.62 9.66 -11.28
C HIS A 158 7.47 10.54 -12.20
N GLY A 159 8.39 11.31 -11.65
CA GLY A 159 9.25 12.23 -12.41
C GLY A 159 10.42 11.56 -13.12
N GLU A 160 10.89 10.42 -12.62
CA GLU A 160 12.10 9.77 -13.12
C GLU A 160 11.83 8.58 -14.05
N LEU A 161 10.68 7.94 -13.93
CA LEU A 161 10.33 6.80 -14.76
C LEU A 161 9.64 7.25 -16.05
N SER A 162 10.05 6.66 -17.15
CA SER A 162 9.36 6.77 -18.43
C SER A 162 8.53 5.50 -18.69
N GLY A 163 7.44 5.65 -19.45
CA GLY A 163 6.62 4.48 -19.85
C GLY A 163 5.84 3.83 -18.72
N ILE A 164 5.54 4.57 -17.65
CA ILE A 164 4.68 4.09 -16.57
C ILE A 164 3.34 3.65 -17.14
N ARG A 165 2.93 2.43 -16.84
CA ARG A 165 1.58 1.94 -17.11
C ARG A 165 0.73 2.02 -15.86
N TYR A 166 -0.57 2.08 -16.03
CA TYR A 166 -1.51 2.17 -14.91
C TYR A 166 -2.53 1.03 -14.96
N TRP A 167 -2.90 0.58 -13.76
CA TRP A 167 -3.97 -0.41 -13.58
C TRP A 167 -5.32 0.13 -14.05
N PRO A 168 -6.26 -0.74 -14.47
CA PRO A 168 -7.65 -0.33 -14.68
C PRO A 168 -8.24 0.36 -13.44
N GLN A 169 -8.89 1.50 -13.65
CA GLN A 169 -9.40 2.35 -12.56
C GLN A 169 -10.46 1.68 -11.69
N GLU A 170 -11.19 0.70 -12.23
CA GLU A 170 -12.18 -0.08 -11.51
C GLU A 170 -11.57 -1.06 -10.51
N TRP A 171 -10.34 -1.52 -10.70
CA TRP A 171 -9.69 -2.49 -9.82
C TRP A 171 -9.28 -1.92 -8.48
N ILE A 172 -8.89 -0.64 -8.45
CA ILE A 172 -8.32 -0.03 -7.26
C ILE A 172 -9.14 1.20 -6.86
N LYS A 173 -9.68 1.16 -5.65
CA LYS A 173 -10.47 2.27 -5.12
C LYS A 173 -9.83 2.86 -3.88
N SER A 174 -9.99 4.16 -3.72
CA SER A 174 -9.65 4.82 -2.46
C SER A 174 -10.81 4.71 -1.49
N TYR A 175 -10.53 4.32 -0.26
CA TYR A 175 -11.54 4.37 0.80
C TYR A 175 -12.19 5.77 0.89
N LYS A 176 -11.40 6.83 0.94
CA LYS A 176 -11.88 8.20 1.14
C LYS A 176 -12.74 8.73 0.01
N TYR A 177 -12.40 8.41 -1.23
CA TYR A 177 -13.07 9.00 -2.39
C TYR A 177 -14.22 8.16 -2.93
N HIS A 178 -14.24 6.86 -2.64
CA HIS A 178 -15.21 5.96 -3.27
C HIS A 178 -16.12 5.23 -2.29
N LEU A 179 -15.67 4.98 -1.05
CA LEU A 179 -16.43 4.16 -0.10
C LEU A 179 -16.99 4.96 1.07
N ARG A 180 -16.29 6.01 1.48
CA ARG A 180 -16.78 6.90 2.54
C ARG A 180 -18.04 7.63 2.09
N GLN A 181 -19.02 7.73 2.97
CA GLN A 181 -20.23 8.47 2.69
C GLN A 181 -19.95 9.98 2.62
N PRO A 182 -20.79 10.76 1.89
CA PRO A 182 -20.74 12.21 1.93
C PRO A 182 -20.90 12.77 3.35
N LEU A 183 -20.44 14.00 3.52
CA LEU A 183 -20.60 14.77 4.78
C LEU A 183 -22.02 14.70 5.30
N LEU A 184 -22.18 14.59 6.61
CA LEU A 184 -23.43 14.44 7.35
C LEU A 184 -24.10 13.07 7.21
N ILE A 185 -24.04 12.42 6.03
CA ILE A 185 -24.59 11.08 5.83
C ILE A 185 -23.75 10.05 6.59
N ASP A 186 -22.45 10.24 6.67
CA ASP A 186 -21.51 9.36 7.37
C ASP A 186 -21.77 9.23 8.88
N ARG A 187 -22.55 10.15 9.46
CA ARG A 187 -23.00 10.04 10.85
C ARG A 187 -24.04 8.94 11.08
N PHE A 188 -24.77 8.59 10.04
CA PHE A 188 -25.93 7.68 10.11
C PHE A 188 -25.71 6.41 9.30
N LYS A 189 -24.86 6.47 8.28
CA LYS A 189 -24.60 5.36 7.37
C LYS A 189 -23.10 5.09 7.31
N GLY A 190 -22.71 3.85 7.55
CA GLY A 190 -21.33 3.38 7.40
C GLY A 190 -20.85 3.46 5.95
N PRO A 191 -19.53 3.32 5.72
CA PRO A 191 -18.94 3.29 4.38
C PRO A 191 -19.54 2.15 3.55
N SER A 192 -19.66 2.39 2.26
CA SER A 192 -20.15 1.38 1.32
C SER A 192 -19.19 0.20 1.23
N GLN A 193 -19.72 -0.99 1.02
CA GLN A 193 -18.90 -2.12 0.61
C GLN A 193 -18.42 -1.93 -0.84
N PRO A 194 -17.23 -2.42 -1.19
CA PRO A 194 -16.78 -2.45 -2.58
C PRO A 194 -17.70 -3.32 -3.43
N ASN A 195 -17.85 -2.97 -4.70
CA ASN A 195 -18.53 -3.83 -5.66
C ASN A 195 -17.60 -4.95 -6.16
N GLN A 196 -18.11 -5.87 -6.98
CA GLN A 196 -17.38 -7.05 -7.46
C GLN A 196 -16.22 -6.73 -8.41
N SER A 197 -16.18 -5.56 -9.05
CA SER A 197 -15.07 -5.17 -9.92
C SER A 197 -13.86 -4.65 -9.16
N VAL A 198 -14.05 -4.26 -7.90
CA VAL A 198 -12.96 -3.77 -7.06
C VAL A 198 -12.12 -4.95 -6.57
N LYS A 199 -10.82 -4.85 -6.75
CA LYS A 199 -9.85 -5.84 -6.28
C LYS A 199 -9.08 -5.36 -5.05
N ILE A 200 -8.84 -4.07 -4.97
CA ILE A 200 -8.04 -3.44 -3.92
C ILE A 200 -8.68 -2.15 -3.45
N ILE A 201 -8.64 -1.94 -2.12
CA ILE A 201 -9.00 -0.68 -1.48
C ILE A 201 -7.75 -0.10 -0.83
N CYS A 202 -7.34 1.09 -1.29
CA CYS A 202 -6.24 1.82 -0.72
C CYS A 202 -6.73 2.79 0.36
N PHE A 203 -6.07 2.72 1.51
CA PHE A 203 -6.14 3.76 2.52
C PHE A 203 -4.95 4.70 2.35
N HIS A 204 -5.10 5.94 2.68
CA HIS A 204 -4.02 6.92 2.66
C HIS A 204 -4.20 7.94 3.77
N GLY A 205 -3.32 7.87 4.74
CA GLY A 205 -3.41 8.63 5.96
C GLY A 205 -4.52 8.12 6.90
N ARG A 206 -5.29 9.01 7.50
CA ARG A 206 -6.43 8.60 8.36
C ARG A 206 -7.76 8.79 7.63
N PRO A 207 -8.78 7.93 7.92
CA PRO A 207 -8.69 6.75 8.78
C PRO A 207 -7.80 5.67 8.17
N ARG A 208 -7.20 4.84 9.00
CA ARG A 208 -6.52 3.59 8.63
C ARG A 208 -7.50 2.42 8.75
N PRO A 209 -7.21 1.24 8.19
CA PRO A 209 -8.04 0.05 8.37
C PRO A 209 -8.43 -0.20 9.83
N ILE A 210 -7.49 -0.08 10.77
CA ILE A 210 -7.73 -0.32 12.19
C ILE A 210 -8.69 0.69 12.82
N ASP A 211 -8.72 1.94 12.34
CA ASP A 211 -9.63 2.96 12.85
C ASP A 211 -11.10 2.60 12.54
N LEU A 212 -11.35 1.81 11.48
CA LEU A 212 -12.66 1.29 11.13
C LEU A 212 -13.07 0.06 11.95
N ILE A 213 -12.08 -0.66 12.46
CA ILE A 213 -12.25 -1.93 13.20
C ILE A 213 -12.37 -1.65 14.69
N CYS A 214 -11.45 -0.87 15.24
CA CYS A 214 -11.39 -0.43 16.62
C CYS A 214 -11.37 1.10 16.66
N PRO A 215 -12.52 1.75 16.42
CA PRO A 215 -12.57 3.20 16.26
C PRO A 215 -12.18 3.92 17.54
N PRO A 216 -11.19 4.86 17.47
CA PRO A 216 -10.82 5.65 18.62
C PRO A 216 -12.02 6.46 19.13
N GLN A 217 -12.35 6.34 20.43
CA GLN A 217 -13.48 7.05 21.02
C GLN A 217 -14.85 6.82 20.31
N GLY A 218 -15.03 5.67 19.66
CA GLY A 218 -16.27 5.29 18.99
C GLY A 218 -16.47 5.87 17.59
N ASN A 219 -15.57 6.73 17.11
CA ASN A 219 -15.62 7.26 15.76
C ASN A 219 -14.41 6.80 14.94
N TRP A 220 -14.63 6.37 13.69
CA TRP A 220 -13.58 5.88 12.82
C TRP A 220 -12.94 6.98 11.93
N ASP A 221 -13.50 8.19 11.91
CA ASP A 221 -12.95 9.32 11.16
C ASP A 221 -12.88 10.59 12.02
N ARG A 222 -12.31 11.66 11.46
CA ARG A 222 -12.16 12.97 12.10
C ARG A 222 -13.02 14.01 11.42
N PHE A 223 -13.29 15.09 12.16
CA PHE A 223 -13.98 16.25 11.59
C PHE A 223 -13.43 16.59 10.19
N PRO A 224 -14.30 16.87 9.23
CA PRO A 224 -15.77 16.98 9.29
C PRO A 224 -16.52 15.63 9.16
N HIS A 225 -15.83 14.52 8.98
CA HIS A 225 -16.37 13.16 8.90
C HIS A 225 -16.27 12.45 10.25
N TYR A 226 -17.41 11.94 10.74
CA TYR A 226 -17.48 11.32 12.07
C TYR A 226 -18.04 9.92 12.00
N GLY A 227 -17.86 9.10 11.18
CA GLY A 227 -18.52 7.78 11.17
C GLY A 227 -18.44 7.08 12.53
N LYS A 228 -19.56 6.50 12.95
CA LYS A 228 -19.62 5.65 14.14
C LYS A 228 -19.27 4.22 13.76
N GLY A 229 -18.51 3.57 14.60
CA GLY A 229 -18.06 2.24 14.24
C GLY A 229 -18.19 1.25 15.36
N PRO A 230 -17.74 0.00 15.22
CA PRO A 230 -16.93 -0.51 14.09
C PRO A 230 -17.71 -0.65 12.78
N VAL A 231 -16.97 -0.74 11.66
CA VAL A 231 -17.52 -0.99 10.32
C VAL A 231 -17.59 -2.50 10.09
N PRO A 232 -18.80 -3.11 9.98
CA PRO A 232 -18.94 -4.56 10.03
C PRO A 232 -18.14 -5.31 8.97
N TRP A 233 -18.21 -4.91 7.70
CA TRP A 233 -17.48 -5.59 6.62
C TRP A 233 -15.95 -5.48 6.76
N MET A 234 -15.46 -4.43 7.40
CA MET A 234 -14.04 -4.26 7.65
C MET A 234 -13.56 -5.13 8.82
N VAL A 235 -14.39 -5.26 9.85
CA VAL A 235 -14.16 -6.20 10.96
C VAL A 235 -14.13 -7.63 10.43
N GLU A 236 -15.10 -8.02 9.62
CA GLU A 236 -15.17 -9.33 9.00
C GLU A 236 -13.93 -9.63 8.14
N TYR A 237 -13.55 -8.70 7.27
CA TYR A 237 -12.31 -8.82 6.48
C TYR A 237 -11.08 -9.05 7.38
N TRP A 238 -10.93 -8.23 8.43
CA TRP A 238 -9.78 -8.29 9.32
C TRP A 238 -9.69 -9.64 10.05
N VAL A 239 -10.79 -10.05 10.66
CA VAL A 239 -10.86 -11.31 11.43
C VAL A 239 -10.70 -12.54 10.53
N ASN A 240 -11.36 -12.57 9.36
CA ASN A 240 -11.25 -13.67 8.41
C ASN A 240 -9.82 -13.85 7.87
N ASN A 241 -9.03 -12.78 7.90
CA ASN A 241 -7.61 -12.82 7.55
C ASN A 241 -6.68 -12.93 8.78
N GLY A 242 -7.22 -13.29 9.95
CA GLY A 242 -6.43 -13.60 11.15
C GLY A 242 -5.97 -12.39 11.96
N GLY A 243 -6.54 -11.22 11.73
CA GLY A 243 -6.24 -10.03 12.53
C GLY A 243 -6.90 -10.05 13.90
N SER A 244 -6.21 -9.50 14.90
CA SER A 244 -6.72 -9.35 16.26
C SER A 244 -7.60 -8.12 16.41
N LEU A 245 -8.66 -8.21 17.23
CA LEU A 245 -9.48 -7.07 17.64
C LEU A 245 -8.98 -6.42 18.94
N GLN A 246 -7.98 -7.00 19.57
CA GLN A 246 -7.32 -6.47 20.77
C GLN A 246 -6.09 -5.67 20.34
N GLN A 247 -6.02 -4.42 20.74
CA GLN A 247 -4.82 -3.58 20.66
C GLN A 247 -4.39 -3.14 22.04
#